data_1a6ed860ad98cb113b6645a6eafc52eb
#
_entry.id   1a6ed860ad98cb113b6645a6eafc52eb
#
_cell.length_a   1.000
_cell.length_b   1.000
_cell.length_c   1.000
_cell.angle_alpha   90.00
_cell.angle_beta   90.00
_cell.angle_gamma   90.00
#
_symmetry.space_group_name_H-M   'P 1'
#
loop_
_entity.id
_entity.type
_entity.pdbx_description
1 polymer ?
#
loop_
_entity_poly.entity_id
_entity_poly.type
_entity_poly.pdbx_seq_one_letter_code
_entity_poly.pdbx_strand_id
1 'polypeptide(L)'
;AAVDAAIAQADRTLAGEAATQARRAPERDPLVYDLDWDEDERLDAWRAVVDQTHTLPPALAAAIAADAWSALEPLQHTPWLGRLLAASVLRERGKTRWHLSCFHDGLKAIPRERRRPPRDSAGRLAIQLEAITAAGAAGLKDHDRWLTARTLLARKLDGRRSTSRLPALLDYVLTRPIVSAGMIAKELRITPRAAQDLVAELGLREATGRGRYRAWGIL
;
A
#
# COMPACT_ATOMS: atom_id res chain seq x y z
N ALA A 1 -9.17 -25.17 0.32
CA ALA A 1 -10.54 -25.01 0.88
C ALA A 1 -10.64 -23.82 1.84
N ALA A 2 -9.89 -23.81 3.00
CA ALA A 2 -10.01 -22.70 3.98
C ALA A 2 -9.46 -21.37 3.43
N VAL A 3 -8.34 -21.40 2.73
CA VAL A 3 -7.71 -20.21 2.11
C VAL A 3 -8.58 -19.67 0.97
N ASP A 4 -9.15 -20.54 0.15
CA ASP A 4 -10.02 -20.15 -0.95
C ASP A 4 -11.32 -19.49 -0.42
N ALA A 5 -11.85 -20.00 0.69
CA ALA A 5 -13.00 -19.39 1.38
C ALA A 5 -12.67 -18.00 1.95
N ALA A 6 -11.47 -17.81 2.50
CA ALA A 6 -11.01 -16.52 3.01
C ALA A 6 -10.82 -15.48 1.88
N ILE A 7 -10.26 -15.90 0.75
CA ILE A 7 -10.11 -15.04 -0.44
C ILE A 7 -11.50 -14.65 -1.00
N ALA A 8 -12.40 -15.61 -1.16
CA ALA A 8 -13.76 -15.34 -1.63
C ALA A 8 -14.55 -14.44 -0.66
N GLN A 9 -14.27 -14.51 0.64
CA GLN A 9 -14.84 -13.62 1.65
C GLN A 9 -14.28 -12.20 1.52
N ALA A 10 -12.97 -12.06 1.30
CA ALA A 10 -12.34 -10.76 1.08
C ALA A 10 -12.84 -10.09 -0.19
N ASP A 11 -13.00 -10.85 -1.27
CA ASP A 11 -13.53 -10.36 -2.55
C ASP A 11 -14.98 -9.84 -2.40
N ARG A 12 -15.82 -10.56 -1.68
CA ARG A 12 -17.21 -10.11 -1.38
C ARG A 12 -17.25 -8.85 -0.53
N THR A 13 -16.34 -8.74 0.44
CA THR A 13 -16.23 -7.53 1.28
C THR A 13 -15.80 -6.32 0.44
N LEU A 14 -14.86 -6.50 -0.48
CA LEU A 14 -14.39 -5.46 -1.39
C LEU A 14 -15.44 -5.07 -2.45
N ALA A 15 -16.30 -6.02 -2.84
CA ALA A 15 -17.41 -5.77 -3.76
C ALA A 15 -18.61 -5.05 -3.09
N GLY A 16 -18.54 -4.76 -1.78
CA GLY A 16 -19.62 -4.10 -1.04
C GLY A 16 -20.82 -4.99 -0.72
N GLU A 17 -20.76 -6.30 -1.01
CA GLU A 17 -21.84 -7.26 -0.79
C GLU A 17 -21.99 -7.69 0.68
N ALA A 18 -21.04 -7.29 1.55
CA ALA A 18 -20.97 -7.73 2.94
C ALA A 18 -21.61 -6.78 3.97
N ALA A 19 -22.41 -5.81 3.53
CA ALA A 19 -22.93 -4.76 4.43
C ALA A 19 -24.09 -5.19 5.33
N THR A 20 -24.53 -6.45 5.36
CA THR A 20 -25.79 -6.81 6.03
C THR A 20 -25.72 -7.88 7.14
N GLN A 21 -24.55 -8.39 7.46
CA GLN A 21 -24.39 -9.17 8.68
C GLN A 21 -23.61 -8.35 9.71
N ALA A 22 -24.31 -7.77 10.68
CA ALA A 22 -23.67 -7.26 11.88
C ALA A 22 -22.80 -8.39 12.44
N ARG A 23 -21.50 -8.35 12.15
CA ARG A 23 -20.53 -9.25 12.76
C ARG A 23 -20.62 -8.99 14.26
N ARG A 24 -21.11 -9.98 15.01
CA ARG A 24 -20.79 -10.06 16.43
C ARG A 24 -19.27 -9.89 16.51
N ALA A 25 -18.83 -8.84 17.17
CA ALA A 25 -17.41 -8.63 17.41
C ALA A 25 -16.86 -9.95 18.00
N PRO A 26 -15.77 -10.51 17.46
CA PRO A 26 -15.19 -11.71 18.04
C PRO A 26 -14.93 -11.42 19.51
N GLU A 27 -15.35 -12.34 20.37
CA GLU A 27 -15.12 -12.25 21.82
C GLU A 27 -13.62 -12.05 22.03
N ARG A 28 -13.26 -10.91 22.60
CA ARG A 28 -11.84 -10.54 22.78
C ARG A 28 -11.29 -11.35 23.95
N ASP A 29 -10.19 -12.03 23.73
CA ASP A 29 -9.49 -12.79 24.78
C ASP A 29 -8.93 -11.81 25.83
N PRO A 30 -9.38 -11.88 27.11
CA PRO A 30 -8.90 -10.99 28.16
C PRO A 30 -7.39 -11.11 28.45
N LEU A 31 -6.74 -12.20 28.01
CA LEU A 31 -5.29 -12.38 28.14
C LEU A 31 -4.50 -11.57 27.12
N VAL A 32 -5.17 -11.16 26.05
CA VAL A 32 -4.56 -10.43 24.92
C VAL A 32 -5.04 -8.98 24.88
N TYR A 33 -6.30 -8.74 25.24
CA TYR A 33 -6.93 -7.42 25.16
C TYR A 33 -7.25 -6.90 26.56
N ASP A 34 -6.95 -5.64 26.79
CA ASP A 34 -7.44 -4.89 27.91
C ASP A 34 -8.93 -4.57 27.66
N LEU A 35 -9.82 -5.14 28.47
CA LEU A 35 -11.25 -4.97 28.31
C LEU A 35 -11.74 -3.57 28.77
N ASP A 36 -10.97 -2.89 29.61
CA ASP A 36 -11.25 -1.53 30.09
C ASP A 36 -10.70 -0.46 29.13
N TRP A 37 -10.13 -0.89 27.98
CA TRP A 37 -9.62 0.00 26.96
C TRP A 37 -10.76 0.58 26.14
N ASP A 38 -11.14 1.82 26.40
CA ASP A 38 -12.21 2.50 25.67
C ASP A 38 -11.70 2.95 24.28
N GLU A 39 -11.95 2.10 23.29
CA GLU A 39 -11.55 2.38 21.90
C GLU A 39 -12.35 3.53 21.28
N ASP A 40 -13.64 3.66 21.64
CA ASP A 40 -14.52 4.67 21.07
C ASP A 40 -14.11 6.06 21.57
N GLU A 41 -13.89 6.25 22.87
CA GLU A 41 -13.39 7.50 23.43
C GLU A 41 -12.03 7.90 22.82
N ARG A 42 -11.13 6.96 22.71
CA ARG A 42 -9.77 7.21 22.12
C ARG A 42 -9.82 7.52 20.64
N LEU A 43 -10.70 6.87 19.89
CA LEU A 43 -10.93 7.18 18.48
C LEU A 43 -11.52 8.58 18.31
N ASP A 44 -12.47 8.96 19.15
CA ASP A 44 -13.06 10.29 19.10
C ASP A 44 -12.04 11.38 19.52
N ALA A 45 -11.21 11.11 20.50
CA ALA A 45 -10.09 11.99 20.85
C ALA A 45 -9.10 12.14 19.67
N TRP A 46 -8.77 11.06 18.97
CA TRP A 46 -7.92 11.14 17.78
C TRP A 46 -8.60 11.93 16.64
N ARG A 47 -9.88 11.70 16.37
CA ARG A 47 -10.65 12.45 15.37
C ARG A 47 -10.64 13.95 15.69
N ALA A 48 -10.87 14.32 16.95
CA ALA A 48 -10.84 15.71 17.39
C ALA A 48 -9.47 16.37 17.13
N VAL A 49 -8.36 15.63 17.35
CA VAL A 49 -7.02 16.13 17.00
C VAL A 49 -6.89 16.35 15.50
N VAL A 50 -7.34 15.41 14.67
CA VAL A 50 -7.27 15.54 13.19
C VAL A 50 -8.10 16.74 12.72
N ASP A 51 -9.29 16.94 13.26
CA ASP A 51 -10.18 18.05 12.92
C ASP A 51 -9.55 19.41 13.23
N GLN A 52 -8.82 19.54 14.35
CA GLN A 52 -8.10 20.77 14.70
C GLN A 52 -6.98 21.11 13.70
N THR A 53 -6.54 20.16 12.88
CA THR A 53 -5.47 20.40 11.90
C THR A 53 -5.95 20.94 10.55
N HIS A 54 -7.25 21.20 10.36
CA HIS A 54 -7.82 21.51 9.03
C HIS A 54 -7.21 22.78 8.37
N THR A 55 -6.75 23.74 9.15
CA THR A 55 -6.08 24.97 8.67
C THR A 55 -4.58 24.84 8.47
N LEU A 56 -3.99 23.73 8.94
CA LEU A 56 -2.54 23.51 8.87
C LEU A 56 -2.10 22.97 7.51
N PRO A 57 -0.82 23.17 7.13
CA PRO A 57 -0.27 22.53 5.94
C PRO A 57 -0.49 21.01 5.96
N PRO A 58 -0.88 20.40 4.83
CA PRO A 58 -1.25 18.98 4.78
C PRO A 58 -0.21 18.01 5.35
N ALA A 59 1.08 18.27 5.11
CA ALA A 59 2.17 17.43 5.63
C ALA A 59 2.24 17.51 7.17
N LEU A 60 2.07 18.71 7.74
CA LEU A 60 2.08 18.90 9.19
C LEU A 60 0.84 18.23 9.82
N ALA A 61 -0.32 18.38 9.22
CA ALA A 61 -1.54 17.71 9.67
C ALA A 61 -1.40 16.19 9.68
N ALA A 62 -0.82 15.62 8.63
CA ALA A 62 -0.56 14.18 8.58
C ALA A 62 0.47 13.73 9.62
N ALA A 63 1.50 14.54 9.88
CA ALA A 63 2.48 14.27 10.92
C ALA A 63 1.82 14.28 12.32
N ILE A 64 0.96 15.25 12.59
CA ILE A 64 0.19 15.34 13.85
C ILE A 64 -0.75 14.15 13.99
N ALA A 65 -1.47 13.78 12.93
CA ALA A 65 -2.37 12.62 12.94
C ALA A 65 -1.62 11.31 13.26
N ALA A 66 -0.42 11.12 12.70
CA ALA A 66 0.43 9.95 12.98
C ALA A 66 0.97 9.95 14.42
N ASP A 67 1.41 11.09 14.93
CA ASP A 67 1.92 11.25 16.30
C ASP A 67 0.80 11.02 17.33
N ALA A 68 -0.36 11.63 17.10
CA ALA A 68 -1.53 11.49 17.96
C ALA A 68 -2.03 10.02 18.00
N TRP A 69 -2.01 9.30 16.86
CA TRP A 69 -2.34 7.88 16.85
C TRP A 69 -1.41 7.07 17.75
N SER A 70 -0.11 7.36 17.67
CA SER A 70 0.89 6.66 18.49
C SER A 70 0.82 7.02 19.98
N ALA A 71 0.34 8.23 20.31
CA ALA A 71 0.21 8.71 21.69
C ALA A 71 -1.10 8.24 22.35
N LEU A 72 -2.19 8.24 21.59
CA LEU A 72 -3.52 7.85 22.07
C LEU A 72 -3.75 6.34 22.03
N GLU A 73 -3.06 5.64 21.11
CA GLU A 73 -3.25 4.20 20.85
C GLU A 73 -4.73 3.81 20.75
N PRO A 74 -5.53 4.41 19.83
CA PRO A 74 -6.99 4.25 19.85
C PRO A 74 -7.44 2.80 19.76
N LEU A 75 -6.72 1.98 18.99
CA LEU A 75 -7.00 0.56 18.83
C LEU A 75 -5.81 -0.26 19.32
N GLN A 76 -6.08 -1.22 20.20
CA GLN A 76 -5.07 -2.14 20.68
C GLN A 76 -4.47 -2.94 19.51
N HIS A 77 -3.16 -3.19 19.57
CA HIS A 77 -2.43 -4.03 18.61
C HIS A 77 -2.41 -3.56 17.14
N THR A 78 -2.84 -2.32 16.86
CA THR A 78 -2.88 -1.77 15.49
C THR A 78 -2.07 -0.48 15.30
N PRO A 79 -0.83 -0.37 15.81
CA PRO A 79 -0.03 0.86 15.69
C PRO A 79 0.28 1.22 14.22
N TRP A 80 0.27 0.23 13.32
CA TRP A 80 0.50 0.41 11.89
C TRP A 80 -0.61 1.20 11.19
N LEU A 81 -1.85 1.17 11.69
CA LEU A 81 -3.01 1.81 11.09
C LEU A 81 -2.86 3.35 11.08
N GLY A 82 -2.25 3.94 12.10
CA GLY A 82 -2.01 5.38 12.16
C GLY A 82 -1.26 5.94 10.95
N ARG A 83 -0.34 5.15 10.38
CA ARG A 83 0.40 5.56 9.16
C ARG A 83 -0.50 5.57 7.92
N LEU A 84 -1.43 4.64 7.81
CA LEU A 84 -2.40 4.62 6.70
C LEU A 84 -3.39 5.77 6.84
N LEU A 85 -3.86 6.05 8.07
CA LEU A 85 -4.77 7.16 8.34
C LEU A 85 -4.08 8.51 8.08
N ALA A 86 -2.83 8.69 8.50
CA ALA A 86 -2.04 9.88 8.18
C ALA A 86 -1.84 10.05 6.66
N ALA A 87 -1.60 8.95 5.93
CA ALA A 87 -1.55 8.99 4.47
C ALA A 87 -2.91 9.33 3.84
N SER A 88 -4.03 8.92 4.46
CA SER A 88 -5.38 9.32 4.04
C SER A 88 -5.59 10.83 4.21
N VAL A 89 -5.11 11.43 5.29
CA VAL A 89 -5.14 12.90 5.49
C VAL A 89 -4.41 13.63 4.35
N LEU A 90 -3.24 13.13 3.92
CA LEU A 90 -2.53 13.70 2.76
C LEU A 90 -3.36 13.60 1.47
N ARG A 91 -4.04 12.48 1.25
CA ARG A 91 -4.88 12.28 0.07
C ARG A 91 -6.12 13.18 0.10
N GLU A 92 -6.84 13.25 1.20
CA GLU A 92 -8.01 14.12 1.38
C GLU A 92 -7.67 15.58 1.13
N ARG A 93 -6.46 15.99 1.51
CA ARG A 93 -5.95 17.35 1.29
C ARG A 93 -5.23 17.54 -0.05
N GLY A 94 -5.42 16.62 -1.00
CA GLY A 94 -5.00 16.77 -2.39
C GLY A 94 -3.50 16.58 -2.66
N LYS A 95 -2.73 16.01 -1.71
CA LYS A 95 -1.30 15.74 -1.91
C LYS A 95 -1.03 14.45 -2.69
N THR A 96 -1.95 13.50 -2.63
CA THR A 96 -1.97 12.33 -3.51
C THR A 96 -3.38 12.14 -4.05
N ARG A 97 -3.53 11.58 -5.27
CA ARG A 97 -4.85 11.40 -5.90
C ARG A 97 -5.38 9.97 -5.77
N TRP A 98 -4.60 9.00 -6.22
CA TRP A 98 -5.10 7.66 -6.49
C TRP A 98 -4.67 6.63 -5.45
N HIS A 99 -3.61 6.89 -4.70
CA HIS A 99 -3.05 5.95 -3.73
C HIS A 99 -2.53 6.69 -2.50
N LEU A 100 -2.33 5.95 -1.44
CA LEU A 100 -1.77 6.46 -0.19
C LEU A 100 -0.25 6.54 -0.29
N SER A 101 0.33 7.59 0.31
CA SER A 101 1.78 7.70 0.46
C SER A 101 2.31 6.57 1.37
N CYS A 102 3.44 5.96 1.00
CA CYS A 102 4.02 4.87 1.76
C CYS A 102 4.88 5.39 2.92
N PHE A 103 4.24 5.83 4.00
CA PHE A 103 4.92 6.31 5.22
C PHE A 103 5.92 5.31 5.78
N HIS A 104 5.63 4.02 5.66
CA HIS A 104 6.49 2.97 6.20
C HIS A 104 7.87 2.96 5.55
N ASP A 105 7.93 3.14 4.24
CA ASP A 105 9.20 3.19 3.51
C ASP A 105 9.97 4.47 3.80
N GLY A 106 9.25 5.58 3.97
CA GLY A 106 9.86 6.81 4.44
C GLY A 106 10.49 6.66 5.84
N LEU A 107 9.80 6.02 6.78
CA LEU A 107 10.36 5.73 8.10
C LEU A 107 11.56 4.77 8.03
N LYS A 108 11.55 3.78 7.13
CA LYS A 108 12.70 2.89 6.93
C LYS A 108 13.93 3.61 6.42
N ALA A 109 13.76 4.67 5.64
CA ALA A 109 14.86 5.47 5.13
C ALA A 109 15.59 6.26 6.23
N ILE A 110 14.93 6.53 7.37
CA ILE A 110 15.55 7.20 8.52
C ILE A 110 16.41 6.18 9.28
N PRO A 111 17.64 6.50 9.68
CA PRO A 111 18.48 5.63 10.50
C PRO A 111 17.77 5.17 11.78
N ARG A 112 17.99 3.90 12.17
CA ARG A 112 17.26 3.27 13.28
C ARG A 112 17.40 4.05 14.60
N GLU A 113 18.56 4.61 14.85
CA GLU A 113 18.89 5.39 16.04
C GLU A 113 18.03 6.65 16.12
N ARG A 114 17.78 7.31 14.99
CA ARG A 114 16.97 8.52 14.88
C ARG A 114 15.46 8.24 14.89
N ARG A 115 15.04 6.99 14.58
CA ARG A 115 13.62 6.59 14.67
C ARG A 115 13.11 6.41 16.09
N ARG A 116 14.00 6.42 17.09
CA ARG A 116 13.61 6.39 18.50
C ARG A 116 12.83 7.66 18.81
N PRO A 117 11.55 7.57 19.25
CA PRO A 117 10.73 8.77 19.43
C PRO A 117 11.32 9.66 20.52
N PRO A 118 11.61 10.94 20.22
CA PRO A 118 12.01 11.91 21.23
C PRO A 118 10.88 12.11 22.25
N ARG A 119 11.24 12.60 23.46
CA ARG A 119 10.26 12.89 24.49
C ARG A 119 9.44 14.12 24.14
N ASP A 120 10.02 15.07 23.46
CA ASP A 120 9.36 16.29 23.05
C ASP A 120 8.52 16.11 21.76
N SER A 121 7.41 16.81 21.67
CA SER A 121 6.49 16.74 20.54
C SER A 121 7.09 17.30 19.25
N ALA A 122 7.91 18.31 19.31
CA ALA A 122 8.55 18.92 18.15
C ALA A 122 9.50 17.94 17.47
N GLY A 123 10.32 17.22 18.26
CA GLY A 123 11.19 16.19 17.74
C GLY A 123 10.45 15.02 17.14
N ARG A 124 9.32 14.58 17.74
CA ARG A 124 8.49 13.50 17.16
C ARG A 124 7.86 13.92 15.83
N LEU A 125 7.31 15.15 15.75
CA LEU A 125 6.76 15.69 14.51
C LEU A 125 7.82 15.85 13.42
N ALA A 126 9.04 16.29 13.78
CA ALA A 126 10.16 16.38 12.84
C ALA A 126 10.47 15.03 12.18
N ILE A 127 10.47 13.93 12.95
CA ILE A 127 10.67 12.57 12.42
C ILE A 127 9.52 12.18 11.46
N GLN A 128 8.28 12.49 11.78
CA GLN A 128 7.15 12.22 10.90
C GLN A 128 7.25 13.02 9.58
N LEU A 129 7.63 14.29 9.65
CA LEU A 129 7.83 15.13 8.46
C LEU A 129 9.01 14.63 7.61
N GLU A 130 10.10 14.20 8.23
CA GLU A 130 11.23 13.58 7.54
C GLU A 130 10.79 12.28 6.84
N ALA A 131 9.97 11.46 7.49
CA ALA A 131 9.41 10.24 6.89
C ALA A 131 8.52 10.54 5.69
N ILE A 132 7.66 11.56 5.77
CA ILE A 132 6.82 12.01 4.64
C ILE A 132 7.70 12.44 3.46
N THR A 133 8.74 13.23 3.74
CA THR A 133 9.69 13.71 2.72
C THR A 133 10.43 12.55 2.06
N ALA A 134 10.93 11.62 2.86
CA ALA A 134 11.64 10.43 2.37
C ALA A 134 10.71 9.51 1.54
N ALA A 135 9.45 9.35 1.95
CA ALA A 135 8.46 8.59 1.19
C ALA A 135 8.17 9.24 -0.17
N GLY A 136 8.06 10.58 -0.22
CA GLY A 136 7.92 11.33 -1.47
C GLY A 136 9.13 11.15 -2.39
N ALA A 137 10.33 11.27 -1.86
CA ALA A 137 11.57 11.08 -2.63
C ALA A 137 11.70 9.65 -3.17
N ALA A 138 11.34 8.63 -2.37
CA ALA A 138 11.30 7.25 -2.82
C ALA A 138 10.27 7.04 -3.95
N GLY A 139 9.06 7.62 -3.80
CA GLY A 139 8.03 7.56 -4.84
C GLY A 139 8.44 8.19 -6.16
N LEU A 140 9.14 9.33 -6.14
CA LEU A 140 9.69 9.95 -7.35
C LEU A 140 10.74 9.05 -8.02
N LYS A 141 11.64 8.46 -7.24
CA LYS A 141 12.64 7.52 -7.75
C LYS A 141 11.99 6.28 -8.37
N ASP A 142 10.95 5.75 -7.78
CA ASP A 142 10.20 4.63 -8.34
C ASP A 142 9.47 5.00 -9.62
N HIS A 143 8.87 6.20 -9.68
CA HIS A 143 8.25 6.72 -10.89
C HIS A 143 9.25 6.81 -12.05
N ASP A 144 10.43 7.38 -11.82
CA ASP A 144 11.48 7.48 -12.85
C ASP A 144 11.94 6.10 -13.32
N ARG A 145 12.07 5.14 -12.39
CA ARG A 145 12.39 3.75 -12.71
C ARG A 145 11.32 3.12 -13.60
N TRP A 146 10.05 3.33 -13.30
CA TRP A 146 8.94 2.81 -14.10
C TRP A 146 8.84 3.46 -15.47
N LEU A 147 9.06 4.77 -15.59
CA LEU A 147 9.10 5.45 -16.88
C LEU A 147 10.23 4.91 -17.75
N THR A 148 11.42 4.72 -17.17
CA THR A 148 12.57 4.12 -17.85
C THR A 148 12.26 2.70 -18.32
N ALA A 149 11.74 1.87 -17.43
CA ALA A 149 11.35 0.50 -17.76
C ALA A 149 10.28 0.45 -18.86
N ARG A 150 9.24 1.30 -18.78
CA ARG A 150 8.23 1.43 -19.83
C ARG A 150 8.85 1.76 -21.18
N THR A 151 9.73 2.74 -21.23
CA THR A 151 10.41 3.16 -22.46
C THR A 151 11.26 2.04 -23.05
N LEU A 152 12.03 1.34 -22.21
CA LEU A 152 12.87 0.21 -22.65
C LEU A 152 12.03 -0.98 -23.15
N LEU A 153 10.94 -1.30 -22.45
CA LEU A 153 10.05 -2.39 -22.83
C LEU A 153 9.23 -2.04 -24.08
N ALA A 154 8.80 -0.77 -24.22
CA ALA A 154 8.08 -0.31 -25.41
C ALA A 154 8.91 -0.44 -26.70
N ARG A 155 10.23 -0.20 -26.64
CA ARG A 155 11.14 -0.43 -27.80
C ARG A 155 11.12 -1.86 -28.31
N LYS A 156 10.82 -2.85 -27.45
CA LYS A 156 10.69 -4.25 -27.85
C LYS A 156 9.40 -4.55 -28.65
N LEU A 157 8.47 -3.59 -28.63
CA LEU A 157 7.21 -3.68 -29.38
C LEU A 157 7.37 -3.16 -30.81
N ASP A 158 8.45 -2.44 -31.11
CA ASP A 158 8.71 -1.87 -32.42
C ASP A 158 8.81 -2.98 -33.48
N GLY A 159 8.10 -2.83 -34.59
CA GLY A 159 8.05 -3.80 -35.68
C GLY A 159 7.19 -5.06 -35.41
N ARG A 160 6.49 -5.11 -34.25
CA ARG A 160 5.57 -6.22 -33.96
C ARG A 160 4.24 -6.07 -34.70
N ARG A 161 3.60 -7.20 -35.00
CA ARG A 161 2.27 -7.23 -35.66
C ARG A 161 1.23 -6.56 -34.77
N SER A 162 0.27 -5.88 -35.38
CA SER A 162 -0.86 -5.21 -34.69
C SER A 162 -1.72 -6.17 -33.83
N THR A 163 -1.69 -7.46 -34.13
CA THR A 163 -2.39 -8.52 -33.37
C THR A 163 -1.61 -9.04 -32.16
N SER A 164 -0.38 -8.51 -31.93
CA SER A 164 0.43 -8.92 -30.77
C SER A 164 -0.26 -8.58 -29.45
N ARG A 165 -0.17 -9.49 -28.48
CA ARG A 165 -0.65 -9.27 -27.10
C ARG A 165 0.39 -8.61 -26.19
N LEU A 166 1.60 -8.32 -26.70
CA LEU A 166 2.70 -7.70 -25.95
C LEU A 166 2.35 -6.30 -25.43
N PRO A 167 1.70 -5.40 -26.19
CA PRO A 167 1.30 -4.09 -25.68
C PRO A 167 0.37 -4.21 -24.47
N ALA A 168 -0.64 -5.07 -24.55
CA ALA A 168 -1.57 -5.31 -23.44
C ALA A 168 -0.86 -5.93 -22.22
N LEU A 169 0.12 -6.82 -22.43
CA LEU A 169 0.95 -7.34 -21.35
C LEU A 169 1.78 -6.23 -20.69
N LEU A 170 2.40 -5.34 -21.49
CA LEU A 170 3.17 -4.22 -20.96
C LEU A 170 2.31 -3.31 -20.08
N ASP A 171 1.14 -2.90 -20.57
CA ASP A 171 0.22 -2.06 -19.81
C ASP A 171 -0.21 -2.74 -18.50
N TYR A 172 -0.53 -4.03 -18.57
CA TYR A 172 -0.95 -4.80 -17.39
C TYR A 172 0.17 -4.90 -16.33
N VAL A 173 1.42 -5.16 -16.75
CA VAL A 173 2.56 -5.28 -15.82
C VAL A 173 2.92 -3.94 -15.18
N LEU A 174 2.74 -2.82 -15.90
CA LEU A 174 2.98 -1.48 -15.36
C LEU A 174 1.99 -1.10 -14.25
N THR A 175 0.80 -1.69 -14.24
CA THR A 175 -0.22 -1.40 -13.22
C THR A 175 -0.12 -2.28 -11.97
N ARG A 176 0.80 -3.26 -11.95
CA ARG A 176 0.92 -4.22 -10.85
C ARG A 176 2.37 -4.43 -10.42
N PRO A 177 2.63 -4.54 -9.11
CA PRO A 177 4.00 -4.74 -8.63
C PRO A 177 4.56 -6.10 -9.08
N ILE A 178 3.72 -7.14 -9.11
CA ILE A 178 4.07 -8.51 -9.48
C ILE A 178 2.90 -9.16 -10.19
N VAL A 179 3.18 -9.93 -11.25
CA VAL A 179 2.18 -10.71 -12.01
C VAL A 179 2.62 -12.17 -12.16
N SER A 180 1.68 -13.10 -12.01
CA SER A 180 1.88 -14.53 -12.30
C SER A 180 1.36 -14.91 -13.69
N ALA A 181 1.77 -16.05 -14.22
CA ALA A 181 1.24 -16.57 -15.50
C ALA A 181 -0.29 -16.72 -15.47
N GLY A 182 -0.86 -17.16 -14.33
CA GLY A 182 -2.31 -17.27 -14.17
C GLY A 182 -3.02 -15.90 -14.20
N MET A 183 -2.45 -14.87 -13.57
CA MET A 183 -3.00 -13.51 -13.61
C MET A 183 -2.98 -12.94 -15.04
N ILE A 184 -1.86 -13.10 -15.75
CA ILE A 184 -1.73 -12.65 -17.14
C ILE A 184 -2.70 -13.42 -18.06
N ALA A 185 -2.81 -14.73 -17.88
CA ALA A 185 -3.71 -15.59 -18.65
C ALA A 185 -5.17 -15.16 -18.51
N LYS A 186 -5.61 -14.85 -17.27
CA LYS A 186 -6.96 -14.35 -16.98
C LYS A 186 -7.19 -13.00 -17.63
N GLU A 187 -6.28 -12.05 -17.47
CA GLU A 187 -6.40 -10.67 -17.98
C GLU A 187 -6.43 -10.64 -19.52
N LEU A 188 -5.47 -11.31 -20.16
CA LEU A 188 -5.33 -11.30 -21.61
C LEU A 188 -6.21 -12.34 -22.32
N ARG A 189 -6.95 -13.17 -21.57
CA ARG A 189 -7.78 -14.28 -22.09
C ARG A 189 -6.99 -15.22 -22.97
N ILE A 190 -5.88 -15.71 -22.46
CA ILE A 190 -4.96 -16.66 -23.10
C ILE A 190 -4.65 -17.83 -22.16
N THR A 191 -3.93 -18.84 -22.66
CA THR A 191 -3.49 -19.94 -21.81
C THR A 191 -2.32 -19.52 -20.90
N PRO A 192 -2.11 -20.16 -19.72
CA PRO A 192 -0.95 -19.90 -18.87
C PRO A 192 0.39 -20.15 -19.59
N ARG A 193 0.43 -21.08 -20.52
CA ARG A 193 1.63 -21.35 -21.35
C ARG A 193 1.92 -20.16 -22.27
N ALA A 194 0.93 -19.68 -22.99
CA ALA A 194 1.08 -18.49 -23.84
C ALA A 194 1.46 -17.26 -23.03
N ALA A 195 0.96 -17.11 -21.79
CA ALA A 195 1.37 -16.04 -20.89
C ALA A 195 2.87 -16.11 -20.53
N GLN A 196 3.41 -17.30 -20.28
CA GLN A 196 4.85 -17.49 -20.03
C GLN A 196 5.70 -17.15 -21.26
N ASP A 197 5.25 -17.54 -22.46
CA ASP A 197 5.95 -17.23 -23.70
C ASP A 197 5.97 -15.72 -23.94
N LEU A 198 4.87 -14.99 -23.71
CA LEU A 198 4.82 -13.52 -23.79
C LEU A 198 5.73 -12.84 -22.75
N VAL A 199 5.78 -13.36 -21.54
CA VAL A 199 6.69 -12.86 -20.48
C VAL A 199 8.15 -13.01 -20.90
N ALA A 200 8.52 -14.17 -21.47
CA ALA A 200 9.86 -14.43 -21.97
C ALA A 200 10.19 -13.50 -23.16
N GLU A 201 9.25 -13.33 -24.10
CA GLU A 201 9.41 -12.44 -25.26
C GLU A 201 9.57 -10.98 -24.84
N LEU A 202 8.79 -10.48 -23.89
CA LEU A 202 8.93 -9.15 -23.33
C LEU A 202 10.21 -9.01 -22.49
N GLY A 203 10.76 -10.14 -22.01
CA GLY A 203 11.96 -10.20 -21.18
C GLY A 203 11.75 -9.59 -19.81
N LEU A 204 10.62 -9.90 -19.18
CA LEU A 204 10.34 -9.50 -17.81
C LEU A 204 11.24 -10.24 -16.82
N ARG A 205 11.66 -9.53 -15.77
CA ARG A 205 12.49 -10.11 -14.73
C ARG A 205 11.64 -10.95 -13.76
N GLU A 206 12.11 -12.14 -13.44
CA GLU A 206 11.48 -12.97 -12.43
C GLU A 206 11.75 -12.43 -11.03
N ALA A 207 10.68 -12.26 -10.24
CA ALA A 207 10.73 -11.73 -8.88
C ALA A 207 10.88 -12.80 -7.80
N THR A 208 10.47 -14.03 -8.07
CA THR A 208 10.29 -15.06 -7.03
C THR A 208 11.43 -16.08 -6.92
N GLY A 209 12.19 -16.34 -8.00
CA GLY A 209 13.29 -17.32 -8.02
C GLY A 209 12.87 -18.77 -7.69
N ARG A 210 11.58 -19.12 -7.81
CA ARG A 210 11.04 -20.44 -7.47
C ARG A 210 10.57 -21.18 -8.71
N GLY A 211 10.83 -22.49 -8.79
CA GLY A 211 10.37 -23.33 -9.90
C GLY A 211 8.84 -23.44 -10.00
N ARG A 212 8.13 -23.42 -8.88
CA ARG A 212 6.65 -23.29 -8.77
C ARG A 212 6.28 -21.89 -8.34
N TYR A 213 5.14 -21.39 -8.79
CA TYR A 213 4.61 -20.07 -8.44
C TYR A 213 5.52 -18.91 -8.87
N ARG A 214 6.02 -19.01 -10.12
CA ARG A 214 6.83 -17.95 -10.73
C ARG A 214 5.99 -16.69 -10.91
N ALA A 215 6.59 -15.56 -10.58
CA ALA A 215 6.02 -14.25 -10.80
C ALA A 215 7.08 -13.27 -11.34
N TRP A 216 6.62 -12.31 -12.11
CA TRP A 216 7.45 -11.33 -12.82
C TRP A 216 6.98 -9.92 -12.51
N GLY A 217 7.89 -8.96 -12.61
CA GLY A 217 7.60 -7.56 -12.39
C GLY A 217 8.65 -6.65 -13.02
N ILE A 218 8.40 -5.36 -12.90
CA ILE A 218 9.37 -4.31 -13.21
C ILE A 218 10.13 -4.02 -11.91
N LEU A 219 11.31 -4.61 -11.77
CA LEU A 219 12.16 -4.53 -10.58
C LEU A 219 13.35 -3.63 -10.82
#